data_013a895a618d85f9578a54257b522790
#
_entry.id   013a895a618d85f9578a54257b522790
#
_cell.length_a   1.000
_cell.length_b   1.000
_cell.length_c   1.000
_cell.angle_alpha   90.00
_cell.angle_beta   90.00
_cell.angle_gamma   90.00
#
_symmetry.space_group_name_H-M   'P 1'
#
loop_
_entity.id
_entity.type
_entity.pdbx_description
1 polymer ?
#
loop_
_entity_poly.entity_id
_entity_poly.type
_entity_poly.pdbx_seq_one_letter_code
_entity_poly.pdbx_strand_id
1 'polypeptide(L)'
;MTTALTFNLQQFSTEDGPGIRTTVFMKGCSLRCAWCHNPEGLSPQRDLVWHDTRCIVEDPRQGTARECLRVCLENALTLTPGGMTIDRARCTVCGKCAEACPAAALEIIGKEWNAEELVAELLKDRVFYETSGGGITFGGGEPMMQSDFLCEVLPRCKDAHLHLALDTAGAVAWERYARVLDWVDLVMFDLKIMDSARYKRATGIANDLVLDNARRIANARKPMWIRTPVVPGYTADHANIAAIARFIRDELPMVERWDLLAYTNLGKPKYHRLDLSYALENVPLFTRDEMESVWRVAAEIAPVARWSGATR
;
A
#
# COMPACT_ATOMS: atom_id res chain seq x y z
N MET A 1 24.71 -4.11 6.51
CA MET A 1 23.69 -3.15 6.05
C MET A 1 22.50 -3.96 5.57
N THR A 2 21.33 -3.66 6.10
CA THR A 2 20.10 -4.27 5.61
C THR A 2 19.65 -3.55 4.34
N THR A 3 18.99 -4.25 3.44
CA THR A 3 18.33 -3.67 2.27
C THR A 3 16.83 -3.80 2.40
N ALA A 4 16.09 -2.92 1.73
CA ALA A 4 14.65 -3.02 1.61
C ALA A 4 14.22 -3.07 0.14
N LEU A 5 13.13 -3.78 -0.10
CA LEU A 5 12.48 -3.82 -1.39
C LEU A 5 11.23 -2.93 -1.38
N THR A 6 11.18 -1.95 -2.29
CA THR A 6 10.02 -1.08 -2.51
C THR A 6 9.43 -1.33 -3.88
N PHE A 7 8.12 -1.14 -4.04
CA PHE A 7 7.51 -1.19 -5.36
C PHE A 7 7.28 0.21 -5.96
N ASN A 8 7.29 1.26 -5.13
CA ASN A 8 7.17 2.62 -5.60
C ASN A 8 7.74 3.63 -4.59
N LEU A 9 8.21 4.78 -5.08
CA LEU A 9 8.41 6.02 -4.35
C LEU A 9 7.48 7.05 -4.97
N GLN A 10 6.39 7.38 -4.26
CA GLN A 10 5.41 8.35 -4.74
C GLN A 10 5.71 9.72 -4.12
N GLN A 11 6.26 10.59 -4.93
CA GLN A 11 6.47 11.99 -4.58
C GLN A 11 5.15 12.78 -4.64
N PHE A 12 5.10 13.90 -3.94
CA PHE A 12 3.96 14.84 -3.95
C PHE A 12 2.62 14.23 -3.51
N SER A 13 2.64 13.20 -2.65
CA SER A 13 1.41 12.68 -2.04
C SER A 13 0.84 13.69 -1.06
N THR A 14 -0.48 13.89 -1.11
CA THR A 14 -1.27 14.75 -0.20
C THR A 14 -2.26 13.95 0.66
N GLU A 15 -2.36 12.64 0.41
CA GLU A 15 -3.33 11.76 1.08
C GLU A 15 -2.69 10.83 2.12
N ASP A 16 -1.36 10.84 2.20
CA ASP A 16 -0.59 9.90 3.04
C ASP A 16 -0.02 10.56 4.30
N GLY A 17 -0.76 11.50 4.90
CA GLY A 17 -0.40 12.23 6.11
C GLY A 17 -0.48 13.75 5.91
N PRO A 18 0.04 14.55 6.88
CA PRO A 18 0.02 16.02 6.78
C PRO A 18 0.99 16.55 5.72
N GLY A 19 0.58 17.62 5.03
CA GLY A 19 1.40 18.33 4.06
C GLY A 19 1.72 17.53 2.79
N ILE A 20 2.72 17.98 2.04
CA ILE A 20 3.24 17.27 0.85
C ILE A 20 4.27 16.24 1.30
N ARG A 21 4.14 15.00 0.83
CA ARG A 21 4.96 13.88 1.30
C ARG A 21 5.54 13.07 0.14
N THR A 22 6.62 12.37 0.44
CA THR A 22 7.04 11.22 -0.37
C THR A 22 6.65 9.95 0.37
N THR A 23 5.84 9.11 -0.28
CA THR A 23 5.42 7.81 0.26
C THR A 23 6.31 6.71 -0.29
N VAL A 24 6.96 5.99 0.63
CA VAL A 24 7.80 4.82 0.35
C VAL A 24 6.92 3.58 0.42
N PHE A 25 6.55 3.05 -0.74
CA PHE A 25 5.72 1.84 -0.82
C PHE A 25 6.57 0.57 -0.77
N MET A 26 6.61 -0.06 0.38
CA MET A 26 7.43 -1.26 0.64
C MET A 26 6.74 -2.54 0.18
N LYS A 27 7.52 -3.54 -0.28
CA LYS A 27 7.00 -4.86 -0.69
C LYS A 27 6.90 -5.83 0.49
N GLY A 28 5.99 -6.76 0.36
CA GLY A 28 5.62 -7.73 1.39
C GLY A 28 4.45 -7.23 2.25
N CYS A 29 3.42 -8.05 2.39
CA CYS A 29 2.29 -7.79 3.26
C CYS A 29 1.90 -9.05 4.01
N SER A 30 1.56 -8.91 5.28
CA SER A 30 1.04 -10.01 6.13
C SER A 30 -0.42 -10.32 5.84
N LEU A 31 -1.14 -9.42 5.17
CA LEU A 31 -2.55 -9.56 4.81
C LEU A 31 -2.75 -9.94 3.35
N ARG A 32 -3.94 -10.47 3.06
CA ARG A 32 -4.44 -10.77 1.71
C ARG A 32 -5.84 -10.20 1.56
N CYS A 33 -5.97 -8.88 1.75
CA CYS A 33 -7.25 -8.18 1.65
C CYS A 33 -7.88 -8.38 0.28
N ALA A 34 -9.15 -8.79 0.23
CA ALA A 34 -9.89 -9.02 -1.02
C ALA A 34 -9.97 -7.75 -1.91
N TRP A 35 -9.86 -6.57 -1.30
CA TRP A 35 -9.89 -5.27 -1.95
C TRP A 35 -8.53 -4.58 -2.04
N CYS A 36 -7.42 -5.32 -1.94
CA CYS A 36 -6.10 -4.72 -1.89
C CYS A 36 -5.91 -3.75 -3.07
N HIS A 37 -5.55 -2.51 -2.76
CA HIS A 37 -5.35 -1.47 -3.78
C HIS A 37 -3.95 -1.52 -4.41
N ASN A 38 -3.01 -2.17 -3.71
CA ASN A 38 -1.62 -2.29 -4.11
C ASN A 38 -1.15 -3.74 -4.13
N PRO A 39 -1.68 -4.58 -5.06
CA PRO A 39 -1.31 -5.99 -5.15
C PRO A 39 0.20 -6.20 -5.42
N GLU A 40 0.88 -5.18 -5.99
CA GLU A 40 2.34 -5.16 -6.18
C GLU A 40 3.10 -5.23 -4.86
N GLY A 41 2.49 -4.78 -3.78
CA GLY A 41 3.03 -4.82 -2.43
C GLY A 41 2.82 -6.15 -1.70
N LEU A 42 2.03 -7.09 -2.24
CA LEU A 42 1.70 -8.35 -1.53
C LEU A 42 2.88 -9.31 -1.43
N SER A 43 3.63 -9.46 -2.53
CA SER A 43 4.83 -10.32 -2.58
C SER A 43 6.02 -9.61 -1.93
N PRO A 44 6.83 -10.30 -1.09
CA PRO A 44 8.10 -9.76 -0.62
C PRO A 44 9.23 -9.87 -1.67
N GLN A 45 8.94 -10.36 -2.87
CA GLN A 45 9.89 -10.54 -3.97
C GLN A 45 9.60 -9.55 -5.09
N ARG A 46 10.55 -9.41 -6.01
CA ARG A 46 10.33 -8.68 -7.27
C ARG A 46 9.29 -9.40 -8.12
N ASP A 47 8.59 -8.62 -8.94
CA ASP A 47 7.64 -9.13 -9.93
C ASP A 47 7.98 -8.59 -11.32
N LEU A 48 7.80 -9.41 -12.36
CA LEU A 48 7.78 -8.95 -13.74
C LEU A 48 6.34 -8.66 -14.13
N VAL A 49 6.08 -7.48 -14.67
CA VAL A 49 4.76 -7.10 -15.19
C VAL A 49 4.83 -6.73 -16.65
N TRP A 50 3.72 -6.87 -17.36
CA TRP A 50 3.55 -6.45 -18.73
C TRP A 50 2.47 -5.38 -18.85
N HIS A 51 2.81 -4.32 -19.60
CA HIS A 51 1.92 -3.22 -19.94
C HIS A 51 1.47 -3.38 -21.40
N ASP A 52 0.24 -3.83 -21.59
CA ASP A 52 -0.38 -4.07 -22.89
C ASP A 52 -0.36 -2.83 -23.79
N THR A 53 -0.73 -1.69 -23.23
CA THR A 53 -0.82 -0.41 -23.94
C THR A 53 0.53 0.14 -24.44
N ARG A 54 1.65 -0.35 -23.90
CA ARG A 54 3.00 0.02 -24.31
C ARG A 54 3.61 -0.98 -25.29
N CYS A 55 3.04 -2.18 -25.42
CA CYS A 55 3.60 -3.24 -26.23
C CYS A 55 3.45 -2.96 -27.72
N ILE A 56 4.56 -3.02 -28.48
CA ILE A 56 4.63 -2.74 -29.90
C ILE A 56 4.87 -4.00 -30.75
N VAL A 57 4.73 -5.18 -30.15
CA VAL A 57 5.08 -6.49 -30.80
C VAL A 57 4.24 -6.75 -32.05
N GLU A 58 3.06 -6.18 -32.15
CA GLU A 58 2.16 -6.37 -33.29
C GLU A 58 2.41 -5.37 -34.43
N ASP A 59 3.29 -4.37 -34.27
CA ASP A 59 3.61 -3.45 -35.36
C ASP A 59 4.60 -4.09 -36.36
N PRO A 60 4.15 -4.48 -37.57
CA PRO A 60 5.01 -5.13 -38.56
C PRO A 60 6.18 -4.28 -39.03
N ARG A 61 6.14 -2.95 -38.78
CA ARG A 61 7.19 -1.99 -39.16
C ARG A 61 8.36 -1.98 -38.19
N GLN A 62 8.22 -2.65 -37.03
CA GLN A 62 9.22 -2.68 -35.97
C GLN A 62 9.84 -4.06 -35.84
N GLY A 63 10.78 -4.39 -36.70
CA GLY A 63 11.45 -5.68 -36.77
C GLY A 63 12.19 -6.15 -35.51
N THR A 64 12.35 -5.30 -34.49
CA THR A 64 13.03 -5.58 -33.22
C THR A 64 12.08 -5.94 -32.08
N ALA A 65 10.78 -5.98 -32.35
CA ALA A 65 9.71 -6.07 -31.32
C ALA A 65 9.65 -7.41 -30.54
N ARG A 66 10.49 -8.39 -30.84
CA ARG A 66 10.52 -9.71 -30.17
C ARG A 66 11.79 -9.98 -29.38
N GLU A 67 12.64 -8.97 -29.18
CA GLU A 67 13.90 -9.15 -28.46
C GLU A 67 13.67 -9.65 -27.03
N CYS A 68 12.62 -9.19 -26.37
CA CYS A 68 12.24 -9.64 -25.04
C CYS A 68 12.01 -11.17 -24.96
N LEU A 69 11.50 -11.79 -26.03
CA LEU A 69 11.33 -13.26 -26.11
C LEU A 69 12.67 -13.95 -26.29
N ARG A 70 13.55 -13.39 -27.12
CA ARG A 70 14.86 -13.99 -27.46
C ARG A 70 15.83 -14.01 -26.30
N VAL A 71 15.80 -12.97 -25.44
CA VAL A 71 16.70 -12.85 -24.28
C VAL A 71 16.26 -13.68 -23.08
N CYS A 72 15.04 -14.24 -23.11
CA CYS A 72 14.50 -15.03 -22.00
C CYS A 72 15.05 -16.46 -22.04
N LEU A 73 16.09 -16.72 -21.26
CA LEU A 73 16.74 -18.05 -21.20
C LEU A 73 15.80 -19.12 -20.63
N GLU A 74 14.87 -18.74 -19.76
CA GLU A 74 13.89 -19.65 -19.15
C GLU A 74 12.69 -19.93 -20.06
N ASN A 75 12.61 -19.26 -21.23
CA ASN A 75 11.44 -19.30 -22.11
C ASN A 75 10.12 -19.09 -21.36
N ALA A 76 10.13 -18.15 -20.40
CA ALA A 76 8.99 -17.82 -19.56
C ALA A 76 7.99 -16.84 -20.21
N LEU A 77 8.31 -16.30 -21.39
CA LEU A 77 7.46 -15.35 -22.11
C LEU A 77 6.86 -16.01 -23.34
N THR A 78 5.57 -15.83 -23.56
CA THR A 78 4.86 -16.31 -24.75
C THR A 78 3.97 -15.20 -25.29
N LEU A 79 4.08 -14.92 -26.59
CA LEU A 79 3.17 -14.03 -27.29
C LEU A 79 1.98 -14.82 -27.80
N THR A 80 0.78 -14.39 -27.42
CA THR A 80 -0.50 -14.95 -27.85
C THR A 80 -1.33 -13.89 -28.59
N PRO A 81 -2.42 -14.26 -29.27
CA PRO A 81 -3.34 -13.28 -29.83
C PRO A 81 -3.93 -12.29 -28.78
N GLY A 82 -3.97 -12.69 -27.52
CA GLY A 82 -4.42 -11.86 -26.40
C GLY A 82 -3.29 -11.01 -25.77
N GLY A 83 -2.07 -11.06 -26.31
CA GLY A 83 -0.92 -10.31 -25.81
C GLY A 83 0.18 -11.20 -25.20
N MET A 84 1.06 -10.59 -24.42
CA MET A 84 2.16 -11.29 -23.76
C MET A 84 1.66 -12.04 -22.51
N THR A 85 2.05 -13.28 -22.37
CA THR A 85 1.84 -14.06 -21.14
C THR A 85 3.18 -14.39 -20.50
N ILE A 86 3.20 -14.43 -19.16
CA ILE A 86 4.38 -14.69 -18.35
C ILE A 86 4.15 -15.97 -17.56
N ASP A 87 4.92 -17.01 -17.85
CA ASP A 87 4.94 -18.23 -17.01
C ASP A 87 5.65 -17.89 -15.69
N ARG A 88 4.87 -17.63 -14.64
CA ARG A 88 5.36 -17.25 -13.32
C ARG A 88 6.18 -18.36 -12.63
N ALA A 89 5.95 -19.60 -12.98
CA ALA A 89 6.69 -20.73 -12.41
C ALA A 89 8.10 -20.84 -12.99
N ARG A 90 8.29 -20.42 -14.24
CA ARG A 90 9.57 -20.43 -14.94
C ARG A 90 10.33 -19.13 -14.83
N CYS A 91 9.63 -18.02 -14.64
CA CYS A 91 10.21 -16.69 -14.62
C CYS A 91 11.07 -16.47 -13.36
N THR A 92 12.38 -16.28 -13.55
CA THR A 92 13.33 -15.97 -12.47
C THR A 92 13.41 -14.48 -12.13
N VAL A 93 12.60 -13.64 -12.77
CA VAL A 93 12.58 -12.18 -12.61
C VAL A 93 13.97 -11.54 -12.81
N CYS A 94 14.77 -12.08 -13.71
CA CYS A 94 16.14 -11.63 -13.99
C CYS A 94 16.24 -10.24 -14.66
N GLY A 95 15.14 -9.70 -15.19
CA GLY A 95 15.07 -8.35 -15.77
C GLY A 95 15.50 -8.22 -17.24
N LYS A 96 16.20 -9.20 -17.83
CA LYS A 96 16.76 -9.10 -19.20
C LYS A 96 15.71 -8.72 -20.26
N CYS A 97 14.49 -9.25 -20.14
CA CYS A 97 13.39 -8.95 -21.05
C CYS A 97 12.87 -7.51 -20.90
N ALA A 98 12.90 -6.97 -19.69
CA ALA A 98 12.55 -5.57 -19.43
C ALA A 98 13.62 -4.62 -20.00
N GLU A 99 14.90 -4.92 -19.79
CA GLU A 99 16.03 -4.17 -20.35
C GLU A 99 16.03 -4.17 -21.88
N ALA A 100 15.69 -5.32 -22.50
CA ALA A 100 15.63 -5.48 -23.94
C ALA A 100 14.35 -4.89 -24.59
N CYS A 101 13.38 -4.43 -23.78
CA CYS A 101 12.11 -3.92 -24.29
C CYS A 101 12.21 -2.44 -24.68
N PRO A 102 12.23 -2.08 -25.97
CA PRO A 102 12.41 -0.69 -26.40
C PRO A 102 11.22 0.21 -26.01
N ALA A 103 10.05 -0.36 -25.76
CA ALA A 103 8.83 0.34 -25.40
C ALA A 103 8.58 0.36 -23.87
N ALA A 104 9.50 -0.19 -23.06
CA ALA A 104 9.31 -0.36 -21.63
C ALA A 104 7.95 -1.01 -21.28
N ALA A 105 7.50 -1.95 -22.13
CA ALA A 105 6.25 -2.68 -21.90
C ALA A 105 6.41 -3.80 -20.89
N LEU A 106 7.63 -4.27 -20.65
CA LEU A 106 7.97 -5.19 -19.57
C LEU A 106 8.73 -4.40 -18.49
N GLU A 107 8.32 -4.56 -17.24
CA GLU A 107 8.87 -3.82 -16.12
C GLU A 107 9.09 -4.74 -14.91
N ILE A 108 10.23 -4.56 -14.23
CA ILE A 108 10.47 -5.19 -12.93
C ILE A 108 9.92 -4.30 -11.83
N ILE A 109 8.92 -4.78 -11.12
CA ILE A 109 8.41 -4.13 -9.91
C ILE A 109 9.19 -4.63 -8.70
N GLY A 110 9.89 -3.72 -8.07
CA GLY A 110 10.71 -4.00 -6.90
C GLY A 110 12.11 -3.44 -7.06
N LYS A 111 12.36 -2.28 -6.45
CA LYS A 111 13.68 -1.65 -6.36
C LYS A 111 14.25 -1.89 -4.96
N GLU A 112 15.47 -2.37 -4.92
CA GLU A 112 16.21 -2.55 -3.69
C GLU A 112 16.94 -1.27 -3.31
N TRP A 113 16.93 -0.96 -2.00
CA TRP A 113 17.56 0.20 -1.44
C TRP A 113 18.36 -0.17 -0.20
N ASN A 114 19.55 0.38 -0.04
CA ASN A 114 20.16 0.54 1.27
C ASN A 114 19.67 1.83 1.94
N ALA A 115 19.89 1.98 3.24
CA ALA A 115 19.34 3.11 4.00
C ALA A 115 19.94 4.46 3.54
N GLU A 116 21.22 4.51 3.18
CA GLU A 116 21.91 5.73 2.74
C GLU A 116 21.35 6.22 1.38
N GLU A 117 21.24 5.33 0.41
CA GLU A 117 20.68 5.63 -0.91
C GLU A 117 19.23 6.12 -0.81
N LEU A 118 18.42 5.45 0.02
CA LEU A 118 17.01 5.86 0.19
C LEU A 118 16.91 7.25 0.82
N VAL A 119 17.66 7.53 1.88
CA VAL A 119 17.67 8.84 2.53
C VAL A 119 18.12 9.93 1.56
N ALA A 120 19.17 9.69 0.78
CA ALA A 120 19.66 10.65 -0.23
C ALA A 120 18.56 10.94 -1.29
N GLU A 121 17.81 9.93 -1.71
CA GLU A 121 16.68 10.11 -2.63
C GLU A 121 15.55 10.94 -2.00
N LEU A 122 15.15 10.60 -0.78
CA LEU A 122 14.07 11.28 -0.06
C LEU A 122 14.40 12.75 0.22
N LEU A 123 15.66 13.09 0.46
CA LEU A 123 16.08 14.47 0.72
C LEU A 123 16.00 15.40 -0.50
N LYS A 124 15.84 14.87 -1.71
CA LYS A 124 15.67 15.70 -2.92
C LYS A 124 14.40 16.55 -2.86
N ASP A 125 13.36 16.07 -2.17
CA ASP A 125 12.08 16.75 -2.04
C ASP A 125 11.94 17.58 -0.73
N ARG A 126 13.04 17.74 0.03
CA ARG A 126 13.04 18.38 1.35
C ARG A 126 12.34 19.73 1.38
N VAL A 127 12.54 20.57 0.37
CA VAL A 127 11.94 21.90 0.30
C VAL A 127 10.40 21.84 0.34
N PHE A 128 9.80 20.82 -0.26
CA PHE A 128 8.34 20.62 -0.25
C PHE A 128 7.83 20.16 1.12
N TYR A 129 8.62 19.36 1.82
CA TYR A 129 8.27 18.93 3.19
C TYR A 129 8.29 20.11 4.15
N GLU A 130 9.36 20.91 4.13
CA GLU A 130 9.54 22.06 5.02
C GLU A 130 8.47 23.14 4.79
N THR A 131 8.13 23.41 3.51
CA THR A 131 7.15 24.48 3.18
C THR A 131 5.70 24.08 3.45
N SER A 132 5.38 22.78 3.45
CA SER A 132 4.01 22.30 3.63
C SER A 132 3.73 21.70 5.00
N GLY A 133 4.75 21.54 5.87
CA GLY A 133 4.63 20.74 7.08
C GLY A 133 4.48 19.23 6.78
N GLY A 134 4.98 18.79 5.63
CA GLY A 134 4.93 17.41 5.17
C GLY A 134 6.13 16.57 5.64
N GLY A 135 6.48 15.53 4.88
CA GLY A 135 7.60 14.64 5.22
C GLY A 135 7.56 13.31 4.47
N ILE A 136 7.96 12.26 5.16
CA ILE A 136 8.03 10.90 4.59
C ILE A 136 6.96 10.02 5.23
N THR A 137 6.33 9.17 4.39
CA THR A 137 5.45 8.10 4.85
C THR A 137 6.01 6.76 4.42
N PHE A 138 6.19 5.85 5.36
CA PHE A 138 6.52 4.45 5.08
C PHE A 138 5.24 3.62 5.12
N GLY A 139 4.89 3.03 3.98
CA GLY A 139 3.66 2.25 3.80
C GLY A 139 3.81 1.21 2.70
N GLY A 140 2.73 0.92 1.95
CA GLY A 140 2.77 0.05 0.76
C GLY A 140 2.08 -1.29 0.96
N GLY A 141 2.85 -2.37 1.13
CA GLY A 141 2.38 -3.64 1.67
C GLY A 141 2.17 -3.49 3.18
N GLU A 142 3.02 -4.13 3.99
CA GLU A 142 3.11 -3.86 5.43
C GLU A 142 4.56 -3.49 5.74
N PRO A 143 4.87 -2.21 5.99
CA PRO A 143 6.26 -1.76 6.16
C PRO A 143 6.95 -2.43 7.34
N MET A 144 6.20 -2.82 8.36
CA MET A 144 6.74 -3.50 9.53
C MET A 144 7.26 -4.92 9.24
N MET A 145 6.97 -5.49 8.08
CA MET A 145 7.63 -6.72 7.63
C MET A 145 9.12 -6.51 7.34
N GLN A 146 9.53 -5.29 7.02
CA GLN A 146 10.92 -4.88 6.79
C GLN A 146 11.43 -3.99 7.94
N SER A 147 11.01 -4.25 9.18
CA SER A 147 11.33 -3.45 10.36
C SER A 147 12.83 -3.32 10.64
N ASP A 148 13.65 -4.29 10.28
CA ASP A 148 15.10 -4.21 10.43
C ASP A 148 15.70 -3.08 9.59
N PHE A 149 15.22 -2.91 8.37
CA PHE A 149 15.58 -1.77 7.53
C PHE A 149 15.02 -0.45 8.08
N LEU A 150 13.79 -0.43 8.58
CA LEU A 150 13.21 0.76 9.21
C LEU A 150 14.05 1.23 10.40
N CYS A 151 14.62 0.32 11.21
CA CYS A 151 15.53 0.67 12.29
C CYS A 151 16.82 1.36 11.81
N GLU A 152 17.22 1.19 10.56
CA GLU A 152 18.38 1.87 9.98
C GLU A 152 18.04 3.19 9.31
N VAL A 153 16.88 3.27 8.63
CA VAL A 153 16.52 4.44 7.81
C VAL A 153 15.84 5.54 8.63
N LEU A 154 14.95 5.18 9.58
CA LEU A 154 14.18 6.18 10.35
C LEU A 154 15.06 7.11 11.19
N PRO A 155 16.07 6.64 11.96
CA PRO A 155 16.97 7.52 12.68
C PRO A 155 17.66 8.53 11.75
N ARG A 156 18.15 8.08 10.58
CA ARG A 156 18.82 8.96 9.60
C ARG A 156 17.89 10.04 9.05
N CYS A 157 16.62 9.69 8.82
CA CYS A 157 15.61 10.67 8.44
C CYS A 157 15.31 11.66 9.58
N LYS A 158 15.32 11.22 10.85
CA LYS A 158 15.15 12.09 12.02
C LYS A 158 16.36 13.02 12.20
N ASP A 159 17.57 12.55 11.99
CA ASP A 159 18.79 13.37 12.00
C ASP A 159 18.70 14.49 10.94
N ALA A 160 18.01 14.24 9.84
CA ALA A 160 17.72 15.23 8.81
C ALA A 160 16.49 16.11 9.13
N HIS A 161 15.92 16.01 10.34
CA HIS A 161 14.73 16.74 10.82
C HIS A 161 13.45 16.51 10.00
N LEU A 162 13.28 15.34 9.38
CA LEU A 162 12.08 15.01 8.63
C LEU A 162 10.96 14.55 9.56
N HIS A 163 9.72 14.91 9.23
CA HIS A 163 8.52 14.36 9.86
C HIS A 163 8.22 12.99 9.25
N LEU A 164 8.07 11.96 10.10
CA LEU A 164 7.93 10.56 9.70
C LEU A 164 6.55 10.01 10.05
N ALA A 165 5.84 9.50 9.07
CA ALA A 165 4.61 8.76 9.25
C ALA A 165 4.79 7.29 8.91
N LEU A 166 4.11 6.42 9.66
CA LEU A 166 4.03 4.99 9.43
C LEU A 166 2.59 4.63 9.04
N ASP A 167 2.39 4.09 7.83
CA ASP A 167 1.09 3.61 7.34
C ASP A 167 1.07 2.08 7.43
N THR A 168 0.28 1.55 8.37
CA THR A 168 0.32 0.13 8.74
C THR A 168 -1.07 -0.46 8.96
N ALA A 169 -1.21 -1.74 8.62
CA ALA A 169 -2.41 -2.52 8.92
C ALA A 169 -2.38 -3.18 10.32
N GLY A 170 -1.32 -2.99 11.10
CA GLY A 170 -1.23 -3.51 12.46
C GLY A 170 -1.02 -5.02 12.57
N ALA A 171 -0.77 -5.73 11.48
CA ALA A 171 -0.84 -7.19 11.40
C ALA A 171 0.53 -7.90 11.50
N VAL A 172 1.42 -7.39 12.33
CA VAL A 172 2.73 -7.99 12.66
C VAL A 172 3.01 -7.91 14.16
N ALA A 173 3.95 -8.72 14.64
CA ALA A 173 4.28 -8.80 16.06
C ALA A 173 4.68 -7.44 16.65
N TRP A 174 4.21 -7.15 17.87
CA TRP A 174 4.45 -5.88 18.56
C TRP A 174 5.93 -5.49 18.68
N GLU A 175 6.79 -6.48 18.89
CA GLU A 175 8.23 -6.29 19.06
C GLU A 175 8.86 -5.53 17.88
N ARG A 176 8.28 -5.64 16.69
CA ARG A 176 8.71 -4.87 15.52
C ARG A 176 8.35 -3.40 15.66
N TYR A 177 7.12 -3.09 16.10
CA TYR A 177 6.67 -1.71 16.35
C TYR A 177 7.48 -1.04 17.46
N ALA A 178 7.70 -1.74 18.57
CA ALA A 178 8.45 -1.23 19.72
C ALA A 178 9.85 -0.73 19.35
N ARG A 179 10.45 -1.28 18.29
CA ARG A 179 11.79 -0.90 17.82
C ARG A 179 11.82 0.39 17.01
N VAL A 180 10.70 0.82 16.45
CA VAL A 180 10.67 1.94 15.50
C VAL A 180 9.82 3.12 15.96
N LEU A 181 8.89 2.92 16.90
CA LEU A 181 7.91 3.92 17.28
C LEU A 181 8.53 5.22 17.80
N ASP A 182 9.71 5.19 18.43
CA ASP A 182 10.36 6.39 18.96
C ASP A 182 10.70 7.40 17.84
N TRP A 183 10.96 6.91 16.62
CA TRP A 183 11.27 7.76 15.47
C TRP A 183 10.05 8.17 14.65
N VAL A 184 8.86 7.62 14.93
CA VAL A 184 7.62 7.89 14.21
C VAL A 184 6.87 9.04 14.87
N ASP A 185 6.49 10.06 14.09
CA ASP A 185 5.72 11.21 14.55
C ASP A 185 4.22 11.00 14.44
N LEU A 186 3.77 10.20 13.45
CA LEU A 186 2.37 9.89 13.19
C LEU A 186 2.22 8.43 12.78
N VAL A 187 1.24 7.74 13.34
CA VAL A 187 0.84 6.41 12.87
C VAL A 187 -0.50 6.51 12.15
N MET A 188 -0.51 6.19 10.85
CA MET A 188 -1.73 5.94 10.10
C MET A 188 -2.05 4.46 10.21
N PHE A 189 -3.17 4.13 10.83
CA PHE A 189 -3.49 2.77 11.23
C PHE A 189 -4.82 2.30 10.62
N ASP A 190 -4.78 1.17 9.96
CA ASP A 190 -5.95 0.61 9.30
C ASP A 190 -6.84 -0.21 10.25
N LEU A 191 -8.05 0.27 10.53
CA LEU A 191 -9.13 -0.53 11.13
C LEU A 191 -10.17 -0.89 10.06
N LYS A 192 -10.31 -2.17 9.75
CA LYS A 192 -11.08 -2.62 8.59
C LYS A 192 -12.41 -3.29 8.98
N ILE A 193 -12.37 -4.27 9.84
CA ILE A 193 -13.53 -5.07 10.27
C ILE A 193 -13.33 -5.44 11.74
N MET A 194 -14.34 -5.22 12.59
CA MET A 194 -14.25 -5.54 14.03
C MET A 194 -14.58 -7.01 14.32
N ASP A 195 -15.46 -7.64 13.56
CA ASP A 195 -15.73 -9.08 13.69
C ASP A 195 -14.55 -9.91 13.20
N SER A 196 -13.94 -10.70 14.07
CA SER A 196 -12.72 -11.45 13.80
C SER A 196 -12.90 -12.52 12.72
N ALA A 197 -14.04 -13.19 12.68
CA ALA A 197 -14.32 -14.21 11.67
C ALA A 197 -14.49 -13.58 10.27
N ARG A 198 -15.18 -12.43 10.19
CA ARG A 198 -15.31 -11.65 8.94
C ARG A 198 -13.95 -11.09 8.51
N TYR A 199 -13.19 -10.55 9.45
CA TYR A 199 -11.84 -10.03 9.18
C TYR A 199 -10.96 -11.13 8.57
N LYS A 200 -10.96 -12.33 9.19
CA LYS A 200 -10.18 -13.47 8.69
C LYS A 200 -10.59 -13.91 7.28
N ARG A 201 -11.88 -13.95 6.98
CA ARG A 201 -12.36 -14.29 5.62
C ARG A 201 -11.92 -13.26 4.59
N ALA A 202 -11.86 -11.99 4.97
CA ALA A 202 -11.58 -10.88 4.06
C ALA A 202 -10.08 -10.58 3.87
N THR A 203 -9.23 -10.94 4.87
CA THR A 203 -7.82 -10.54 4.91
C THR A 203 -6.83 -11.69 5.09
N GLY A 204 -7.33 -12.88 5.41
CA GLY A 204 -6.54 -14.10 5.60
C GLY A 204 -6.17 -14.42 7.05
N ILE A 205 -6.22 -13.47 7.98
CA ILE A 205 -5.89 -13.67 9.42
C ILE A 205 -6.98 -13.09 10.34
N ALA A 206 -7.00 -13.48 11.61
CA ALA A 206 -7.84 -12.85 12.64
C ALA A 206 -7.32 -11.45 13.02
N ASN A 207 -8.18 -10.59 13.58
CA ASN A 207 -7.85 -9.20 13.90
C ASN A 207 -7.34 -8.97 15.33
N ASP A 208 -7.23 -10.01 16.15
CA ASP A 208 -6.83 -9.87 17.56
C ASP A 208 -5.51 -9.12 17.72
N LEU A 209 -4.51 -9.50 16.93
CA LEU A 209 -3.20 -8.83 16.90
C LEU A 209 -3.31 -7.37 16.44
N VAL A 210 -4.16 -7.10 15.46
CA VAL A 210 -4.37 -5.74 14.94
C VAL A 210 -4.96 -4.83 16.01
N LEU A 211 -5.99 -5.29 16.72
CA LEU A 211 -6.64 -4.54 17.79
C LEU A 211 -5.72 -4.33 18.99
N ASP A 212 -4.92 -5.36 19.36
CA ASP A 212 -3.93 -5.24 20.41
C ASP A 212 -2.83 -4.22 20.06
N ASN A 213 -2.31 -4.26 18.84
CA ASN A 213 -1.32 -3.29 18.38
C ASN A 213 -1.88 -1.86 18.33
N ALA A 214 -3.13 -1.66 17.93
CA ALA A 214 -3.77 -0.34 17.97
C ALA A 214 -3.79 0.23 19.38
N ARG A 215 -4.19 -0.57 20.39
CA ARG A 215 -4.17 -0.17 21.82
C ARG A 215 -2.77 0.17 22.30
N ARG A 216 -1.79 -0.67 21.96
CA ARG A 216 -0.38 -0.46 22.39
C ARG A 216 0.22 0.80 21.79
N ILE A 217 -0.08 1.13 20.52
CA ILE A 217 0.35 2.36 19.87
C ILE A 217 -0.30 3.57 20.57
N ALA A 218 -1.60 3.52 20.86
CA ALA A 218 -2.30 4.56 21.61
C ALA A 218 -1.73 4.73 23.03
N ASN A 219 -1.43 3.64 23.73
CA ASN A 219 -0.80 3.65 25.06
C ASN A 219 0.63 4.22 25.03
N ALA A 220 1.36 4.06 23.92
CA ALA A 220 2.65 4.71 23.67
C ALA A 220 2.50 6.21 23.36
N ARG A 221 1.27 6.76 23.41
CA ARG A 221 0.94 8.17 23.16
C ARG A 221 1.39 8.69 21.80
N LYS A 222 1.41 7.83 20.79
CA LYS A 222 1.71 8.27 19.42
C LYS A 222 0.44 8.87 18.79
N PRO A 223 0.54 10.02 18.13
CA PRO A 223 -0.54 10.57 17.31
C PRO A 223 -1.01 9.52 16.30
N MET A 224 -2.32 9.37 16.16
CA MET A 224 -2.89 8.35 15.28
C MET A 224 -3.93 8.96 14.33
N TRP A 225 -3.83 8.60 13.07
CA TRP A 225 -4.93 8.72 12.11
C TRP A 225 -5.44 7.33 11.78
N ILE A 226 -6.71 7.08 12.01
CA ILE A 226 -7.32 5.81 11.62
C ILE A 226 -7.78 5.89 10.17
N ARG A 227 -7.59 4.80 9.44
CA ARG A 227 -8.05 4.65 8.06
C ARG A 227 -8.95 3.43 7.96
N THR A 228 -10.11 3.59 7.35
CA THR A 228 -11.04 2.48 7.10
C THR A 228 -11.44 2.48 5.64
N PRO A 229 -10.97 1.54 4.84
CA PRO A 229 -11.49 1.36 3.49
C PRO A 229 -12.96 0.96 3.57
N VAL A 230 -13.84 1.77 2.98
CA VAL A 230 -15.29 1.48 2.90
C VAL A 230 -15.53 0.70 1.61
N VAL A 231 -15.74 -0.61 1.74
CA VAL A 231 -15.79 -1.54 0.62
C VAL A 231 -17.14 -2.26 0.59
N PRO A 232 -17.86 -2.23 -0.57
CA PRO A 232 -19.15 -2.91 -0.70
C PRO A 232 -19.04 -4.41 -0.39
N GLY A 233 -19.93 -4.92 0.45
CA GLY A 233 -19.98 -6.33 0.82
C GLY A 233 -18.94 -6.78 1.84
N TYR A 234 -17.99 -5.90 2.26
CA TYR A 234 -16.94 -6.25 3.22
C TYR A 234 -16.96 -5.39 4.48
N THR A 235 -16.75 -4.08 4.35
CA THR A 235 -16.49 -3.19 5.49
C THR A 235 -17.57 -2.14 5.68
N ALA A 236 -18.37 -1.86 4.65
CA ALA A 236 -19.27 -0.71 4.56
C ALA A 236 -20.55 -0.80 5.40
N ASP A 237 -20.85 -1.94 6.02
CA ASP A 237 -22.08 -2.06 6.79
C ASP A 237 -22.06 -1.20 8.06
N HIS A 238 -23.17 -0.58 8.38
CA HIS A 238 -23.33 0.36 9.50
C HIS A 238 -22.94 -0.26 10.86
N ALA A 239 -23.17 -1.56 11.04
CA ALA A 239 -22.84 -2.25 12.30
C ALA A 239 -21.30 -2.30 12.49
N ASN A 240 -20.55 -2.60 11.42
CA ASN A 240 -19.09 -2.58 11.45
C ASN A 240 -18.55 -1.16 11.69
N ILE A 241 -19.06 -0.17 10.97
CA ILE A 241 -18.63 1.23 11.13
C ILE A 241 -18.90 1.73 12.56
N ALA A 242 -20.09 1.46 13.10
CA ALA A 242 -20.42 1.80 14.49
C ALA A 242 -19.53 1.07 15.51
N ALA A 243 -19.12 -0.18 15.23
CA ALA A 243 -18.23 -0.93 16.08
C ALA A 243 -16.80 -0.33 16.06
N ILE A 244 -16.29 0.05 14.88
CA ILE A 244 -15.01 0.77 14.75
C ILE A 244 -15.08 2.11 15.48
N ALA A 245 -16.15 2.88 15.30
CA ALA A 245 -16.35 4.18 15.96
C ALA A 245 -16.29 4.07 17.48
N ARG A 246 -16.98 3.06 18.05
CA ARG A 246 -16.91 2.80 19.51
C ARG A 246 -15.51 2.42 19.96
N PHE A 247 -14.82 1.54 19.22
CA PHE A 247 -13.44 1.17 19.53
C PHE A 247 -12.49 2.38 19.53
N ILE A 248 -12.62 3.28 18.54
CA ILE A 248 -11.84 4.52 18.49
C ILE A 248 -12.14 5.38 19.71
N ARG A 249 -13.41 5.65 20.01
CA ARG A 249 -13.82 6.53 21.11
C ARG A 249 -13.40 5.98 22.46
N ASP A 250 -13.56 4.68 22.68
CA ASP A 250 -13.43 4.09 24.01
C ASP A 250 -12.01 3.62 24.31
N GLU A 251 -11.22 3.25 23.30
CA GLU A 251 -9.93 2.57 23.48
C GLU A 251 -8.72 3.29 22.85
N LEU A 252 -8.94 4.27 21.96
CA LEU A 252 -7.85 4.92 21.22
C LEU A 252 -7.81 6.45 21.44
N PRO A 253 -7.45 6.93 22.64
CA PRO A 253 -7.50 8.37 22.99
C PRO A 253 -6.53 9.25 22.19
N MET A 254 -5.60 8.66 21.43
CA MET A 254 -4.61 9.39 20.64
C MET A 254 -5.05 9.58 19.17
N VAL A 255 -6.28 9.21 18.83
CA VAL A 255 -6.80 9.37 17.47
C VAL A 255 -7.25 10.82 17.24
N GLU A 256 -6.55 11.49 16.33
CA GLU A 256 -6.84 12.86 15.90
C GLU A 256 -7.76 12.93 14.69
N ARG A 257 -7.80 11.84 13.92
CA ARG A 257 -8.50 11.77 12.62
C ARG A 257 -8.91 10.34 12.30
N TRP A 258 -10.11 10.19 11.75
CA TRP A 258 -10.56 8.92 11.17
C TRP A 258 -11.04 9.12 9.74
N ASP A 259 -10.32 8.56 8.77
CA ASP A 259 -10.64 8.62 7.35
C ASP A 259 -11.41 7.37 6.90
N LEU A 260 -12.64 7.56 6.47
CA LEU A 260 -13.42 6.59 5.73
C LEU A 260 -13.08 6.76 4.25
N LEU A 261 -12.34 5.80 3.69
CA LEU A 261 -11.85 5.84 2.32
C LEU A 261 -12.82 5.10 1.40
N ALA A 262 -13.53 5.83 0.54
CA ALA A 262 -14.46 5.24 -0.42
C ALA A 262 -13.73 4.25 -1.35
N TYR A 263 -14.32 3.08 -1.57
CA TYR A 263 -13.80 2.10 -2.50
C TYR A 263 -13.60 2.71 -3.90
N THR A 264 -12.46 2.41 -4.52
CA THR A 264 -12.17 2.72 -5.91
C THR A 264 -11.74 1.47 -6.68
N ASN A 265 -11.93 1.48 -7.98
CA ASN A 265 -11.53 0.38 -8.87
C ASN A 265 -10.13 0.56 -9.49
N LEU A 266 -9.33 1.52 -9.00
CA LEU A 266 -7.99 1.82 -9.51
C LEU A 266 -6.98 0.66 -9.31
N GLY A 267 -7.26 -0.26 -8.40
CA GLY A 267 -6.46 -1.46 -8.21
C GLY A 267 -6.62 -2.49 -9.34
N LYS A 268 -7.77 -2.53 -10.02
CA LYS A 268 -8.13 -3.53 -11.02
C LYS A 268 -7.08 -3.76 -12.13
N PRO A 269 -6.55 -2.74 -12.83
CA PRO A 269 -5.51 -2.94 -13.84
C PRO A 269 -4.21 -3.53 -13.28
N LYS A 270 -3.93 -3.30 -11.99
CA LYS A 270 -2.73 -3.82 -11.33
C LYS A 270 -2.82 -5.33 -11.12
N TYR A 271 -4.01 -5.84 -10.76
CA TYR A 271 -4.26 -7.29 -10.66
C TYR A 271 -4.05 -7.96 -12.01
N HIS A 272 -4.59 -7.40 -13.10
CA HIS A 272 -4.43 -7.95 -14.44
C HIS A 272 -2.96 -8.04 -14.86
N ARG A 273 -2.14 -7.02 -14.55
CA ARG A 273 -0.70 -7.03 -14.87
C ARG A 273 0.08 -8.08 -14.09
N LEU A 274 -0.44 -8.50 -12.94
CA LEU A 274 0.18 -9.51 -12.08
C LEU A 274 -0.41 -10.92 -12.31
N ASP A 275 -1.33 -11.09 -13.27
CA ASP A 275 -2.08 -12.31 -13.52
C ASP A 275 -2.87 -12.80 -12.30
N LEU A 276 -3.37 -11.86 -11.49
CA LEU A 276 -4.15 -12.13 -10.30
C LEU A 276 -5.64 -11.87 -10.56
N SER A 277 -6.49 -12.71 -9.97
CA SER A 277 -7.94 -12.46 -9.97
C SER A 277 -8.29 -11.36 -8.95
N TYR A 278 -9.19 -10.44 -9.33
CA TYR A 278 -9.66 -9.39 -8.45
C TYR A 278 -11.09 -9.69 -7.97
N ALA A 279 -11.26 -9.85 -6.67
CA ALA A 279 -12.55 -10.22 -6.08
C ALA A 279 -13.67 -9.16 -6.32
N LEU A 280 -13.27 -7.91 -6.59
CA LEU A 280 -14.18 -6.78 -6.80
C LEU A 280 -14.25 -6.32 -8.26
N GLU A 281 -13.99 -7.25 -9.22
CA GLU A 281 -13.89 -6.94 -10.66
C GLU A 281 -15.09 -6.15 -11.19
N ASN A 282 -16.31 -6.47 -10.73
CA ASN A 282 -17.56 -5.89 -11.21
C ASN A 282 -18.30 -5.11 -10.12
N VAL A 283 -17.64 -4.75 -9.03
CA VAL A 283 -18.27 -3.99 -7.94
C VAL A 283 -18.30 -2.51 -8.31
N PRO A 284 -19.48 -1.85 -8.30
CA PRO A 284 -19.57 -0.43 -8.61
C PRO A 284 -19.01 0.43 -7.47
N LEU A 285 -18.63 1.67 -7.81
CA LEU A 285 -18.30 2.69 -6.81
C LEU A 285 -19.56 3.05 -6.00
N PHE A 286 -19.37 3.57 -4.81
CA PHE A 286 -20.43 4.18 -4.03
C PHE A 286 -20.99 5.44 -4.71
N THR A 287 -22.26 5.73 -4.48
CA THR A 287 -22.78 7.08 -4.66
C THR A 287 -22.36 7.96 -3.48
N ARG A 288 -22.46 9.26 -3.66
CA ARG A 288 -22.21 10.21 -2.57
C ARG A 288 -23.15 9.96 -1.37
N ASP A 289 -24.44 9.73 -1.63
CA ASP A 289 -25.43 9.53 -0.57
C ASP A 289 -25.15 8.25 0.24
N GLU A 290 -24.67 7.18 -0.42
CA GLU A 290 -24.26 5.96 0.25
C GLU A 290 -23.04 6.24 1.18
N MET A 291 -22.05 6.97 0.72
CA MET A 291 -20.88 7.35 1.56
C MET A 291 -21.28 8.27 2.71
N GLU A 292 -22.14 9.25 2.47
CA GLU A 292 -22.66 10.13 3.51
C GLU A 292 -23.48 9.37 4.56
N SER A 293 -24.23 8.34 4.17
CA SER A 293 -24.95 7.47 5.09
C SER A 293 -23.98 6.71 6.03
N VAL A 294 -22.91 6.14 5.48
CA VAL A 294 -21.86 5.48 6.25
C VAL A 294 -21.15 6.45 7.19
N TRP A 295 -20.79 7.62 6.68
CA TRP A 295 -20.11 8.65 7.46
C TRP A 295 -20.97 9.19 8.63
N ARG A 296 -22.27 9.39 8.47
CA ARG A 296 -23.16 9.84 9.55
C ARG A 296 -23.10 8.90 10.75
N VAL A 297 -23.12 7.58 10.51
CA VAL A 297 -22.98 6.57 11.58
C VAL A 297 -21.63 6.70 12.30
N ALA A 298 -20.58 6.94 11.55
CA ALA A 298 -19.25 7.13 12.12
C ALA A 298 -19.15 8.41 12.95
N ALA A 299 -19.59 9.55 12.38
CA ALA A 299 -19.46 10.88 12.97
C ALA A 299 -20.33 11.08 14.22
N GLU A 300 -21.50 10.42 14.28
CA GLU A 300 -22.36 10.44 15.48
C GLU A 300 -21.67 9.87 16.72
N ILE A 301 -20.78 8.87 16.55
CA ILE A 301 -20.12 8.18 17.65
C ILE A 301 -18.69 8.70 17.86
N ALA A 302 -17.96 8.99 16.76
CA ALA A 302 -16.60 9.48 16.75
C ALA A 302 -16.50 10.73 15.85
N PRO A 303 -16.61 11.95 16.41
CA PRO A 303 -16.67 13.21 15.66
C PRO A 303 -15.42 13.53 14.82
N VAL A 304 -14.31 12.82 15.05
CA VAL A 304 -13.06 12.93 14.26
C VAL A 304 -13.18 12.24 12.89
N ALA A 305 -14.32 11.60 12.61
CA ALA A 305 -14.57 10.91 11.36
C ALA A 305 -14.82 11.88 10.20
N ARG A 306 -14.21 11.58 9.06
CA ARG A 306 -14.45 12.23 7.76
C ARG A 306 -14.39 11.18 6.66
N TRP A 307 -14.82 11.52 5.46
CA TRP A 307 -14.69 10.62 4.34
C TRP A 307 -14.09 11.32 3.13
N SER A 308 -13.44 10.54 2.27
CA SER A 308 -12.87 10.98 1.01
C SER A 308 -12.92 9.85 -0.04
N GLY A 309 -12.60 10.20 -1.27
CA GLY A 309 -12.52 9.29 -2.40
C GLY A 309 -13.57 9.56 -3.46
N ALA A 310 -13.41 8.89 -4.61
CA ALA A 310 -14.30 9.06 -5.76
C ALA A 310 -15.65 8.34 -5.53
N THR A 311 -16.72 8.99 -5.96
CA THR A 311 -18.09 8.43 -6.02
C THR A 311 -18.63 8.48 -7.44
N ARG A 312 -19.64 7.66 -7.76
CA ARG A 312 -20.38 7.67 -9.04
C ARG A 312 -21.53 8.64 -9.01
#